data_c0a99bd28a32587c00588bb8dd91a32a
#
_entry.id   c0a99bd28a32587c00588bb8dd91a32a
#
_cell.length_a   1.000
_cell.length_b   1.000
_cell.length_c   1.000
_cell.angle_alpha   90.00
_cell.angle_beta   90.00
_cell.angle_gamma   90.00
#
_symmetry.space_group_name_H-M   'P 1'
#
loop_
_entity.id
_entity.type
_entity.pdbx_description
1 polymer ?
#
loop_
_entity_poly.entity_id
_entity_poly.type
_entity_poly.pdbx_seq_one_letter_code
_entity_poly.pdbx_strand_id
1 'polypeptide(L)'
;MTELPTVENLINGEWLRSDHERTVHHKFTGAPLATSYDATPAMVTNAVTVARAASRTPLNPLQRYEILRGVADQIAANREELALDVARESGFSIKDCLGDTDRAVQTMLTSAEEAKRIDGEVVPIQAAPGFAHRLAFTIRTPVGVVGAITPFNSPLNTVAHKVGPALAAGNAVIVKPSPFTPIAAAALCRMLLDAGLPPGLIGLVLGPGDPVGQALVDDERVDFITFTGSTAAGKAISARLGMRRATMECGNVSATIVCQDADVLSAAQQCARGAFRKSGQVCTSVQRLYIHADILDEFLDELSAAASKLVLGDPEDPSTDIGPMISEAAAKRAEEWVHAAVDQGARIVTGGDRQGPVMTPTILVDVAPDARLLCEEAFAPVVSVVPFNDLEAVIDKVNDTPYGLQAGIFTRDLDTALTAAKTLRMGGVVINSTSSTRADLMPYGGVKDSGYGTEGPRYAIRDMTEERLILMEPAGGSK
;
A
#
# COMPACT_ATOMS: atom_id res chain seq x y z
N MET A 1 38.32 -0.37 0.39
CA MET A 1 36.87 -0.26 0.63
C MET A 1 36.22 -0.80 -0.61
N THR A 2 35.41 -1.83 -0.53
CA THR A 2 34.59 -2.31 -1.65
C THR A 2 33.60 -1.22 -2.01
N GLU A 3 33.50 -0.88 -3.29
CA GLU A 3 32.53 0.08 -3.80
C GLU A 3 31.12 -0.40 -3.48
N LEU A 4 30.27 0.51 -2.97
CA LEU A 4 28.88 0.17 -2.64
C LEU A 4 28.08 -0.13 -3.92
N PRO A 5 27.12 -1.07 -3.87
CA PRO A 5 26.15 -1.25 -4.95
C PRO A 5 25.45 0.07 -5.29
N THR A 6 25.13 0.26 -6.57
CA THR A 6 24.47 1.48 -7.05
C THR A 6 23.02 1.22 -7.43
N VAL A 7 22.13 2.18 -7.12
CA VAL A 7 20.75 2.21 -7.56
C VAL A 7 20.54 3.46 -8.42
N GLU A 8 20.28 3.23 -9.70
CA GLU A 8 20.27 4.27 -10.73
C GLU A 8 18.84 4.51 -11.25
N ASN A 9 18.62 5.64 -11.89
CA ASN A 9 17.37 5.95 -12.58
C ASN A 9 17.28 5.14 -13.86
N LEU A 10 16.08 4.68 -14.23
CA LEU A 10 15.85 3.95 -15.47
C LEU A 10 15.04 4.80 -16.45
N ILE A 11 15.62 5.14 -17.60
CA ILE A 11 14.95 5.90 -18.65
C ILE A 11 15.26 5.24 -20.00
N ASN A 12 14.23 4.81 -20.72
CA ASN A 12 14.35 4.14 -22.01
C ASN A 12 15.29 2.91 -22.02
N GLY A 13 15.28 2.13 -20.92
CA GLY A 13 16.12 0.95 -20.78
C GLY A 13 17.56 1.23 -20.35
N GLU A 14 17.96 2.49 -20.21
CA GLU A 14 19.28 2.90 -19.77
C GLU A 14 19.27 3.26 -18.28
N TRP A 15 20.24 2.72 -17.54
CA TRP A 15 20.47 3.06 -16.14
C TRP A 15 21.36 4.30 -16.05
N LEU A 16 20.85 5.38 -15.45
CA LEU A 16 21.44 6.70 -15.49
C LEU A 16 21.70 7.25 -14.08
N ARG A 17 22.85 7.86 -13.88
CA ARG A 17 23.24 8.58 -12.66
C ARG A 17 22.97 10.06 -12.83
N SER A 18 22.70 10.73 -11.73
CA SER A 18 22.75 12.19 -11.60
C SER A 18 23.94 12.58 -10.72
N ASP A 19 24.15 13.88 -10.54
CA ASP A 19 25.16 14.39 -9.61
C ASP A 19 24.66 14.45 -8.14
N HIS A 20 23.44 13.98 -7.88
CA HIS A 20 22.82 14.01 -6.56
C HIS A 20 22.83 12.60 -5.92
N GLU A 21 23.89 12.31 -5.23
CA GLU A 21 24.07 11.04 -4.53
C GLU A 21 23.33 11.04 -3.19
N ARG A 22 22.76 9.88 -2.85
CA ARG A 22 22.14 9.56 -1.57
C ARG A 22 22.58 8.19 -1.10
N THR A 23 23.04 8.10 0.13
CA THR A 23 23.34 6.81 0.75
C THR A 23 22.06 6.14 1.26
N VAL A 24 21.80 4.92 0.84
CA VAL A 24 20.81 4.03 1.46
C VAL A 24 21.49 3.30 2.61
N HIS A 25 20.90 3.35 3.80
CA HIS A 25 21.46 2.76 5.00
C HIS A 25 20.67 1.53 5.43
N HIS A 26 21.39 0.54 5.96
CA HIS A 26 20.81 -0.57 6.71
C HIS A 26 20.12 -0.04 7.97
N LYS A 27 18.84 -0.34 8.12
CA LYS A 27 18.02 0.35 9.15
C LYS A 27 18.35 -0.05 10.59
N PHE A 28 18.94 -1.23 10.79
CA PHE A 28 19.33 -1.71 12.12
C PHE A 28 20.74 -1.25 12.49
N THR A 29 21.70 -1.48 11.60
CA THR A 29 23.13 -1.20 11.90
C THR A 29 23.53 0.24 11.57
N GLY A 30 22.78 0.95 10.76
CA GLY A 30 23.15 2.26 10.22
C GLY A 30 24.26 2.23 9.17
N ALA A 31 24.79 1.04 8.82
CA ALA A 31 25.85 0.90 7.84
C ALA A 31 25.36 1.30 6.42
N PRO A 32 26.25 1.87 5.58
CA PRO A 32 25.94 2.11 4.17
C PRO A 32 25.63 0.79 3.45
N LEU A 33 24.53 0.78 2.67
CA LEU A 33 24.02 -0.38 1.96
C LEU A 33 24.16 -0.23 0.44
N ALA A 34 23.82 0.94 -0.08
CA ALA A 34 23.92 1.28 -1.49
C ALA A 34 24.04 2.79 -1.68
N THR A 35 24.53 3.21 -2.84
CA THR A 35 24.44 4.60 -3.32
C THR A 35 23.31 4.72 -4.32
N SER A 36 22.32 5.58 -4.08
CA SER A 36 21.26 5.92 -5.03
C SER A 36 21.48 7.33 -5.61
N TYR A 37 20.95 7.59 -6.79
CA TYR A 37 21.10 8.87 -7.49
C TYR A 37 19.74 9.53 -7.65
N ASP A 38 19.47 10.63 -6.93
CA ASP A 38 18.20 11.33 -7.02
C ASP A 38 18.04 11.94 -8.43
N ALA A 39 16.91 11.69 -9.08
CA ALA A 39 16.62 12.23 -10.41
C ALA A 39 16.52 13.77 -10.38
N THR A 40 16.90 14.40 -11.46
CA THR A 40 16.58 15.83 -11.68
C THR A 40 15.19 15.99 -12.29
N PRO A 41 14.53 17.16 -12.16
CA PRO A 41 13.26 17.42 -12.87
C PRO A 41 13.35 17.20 -14.39
N ALA A 42 14.50 17.46 -14.99
CA ALA A 42 14.75 17.22 -16.42
C ALA A 42 14.74 15.71 -16.73
N MET A 43 15.30 14.87 -15.88
CA MET A 43 15.24 13.41 -16.03
C MET A 43 13.80 12.90 -15.91
N VAL A 44 13.00 13.43 -14.99
CA VAL A 44 11.58 13.10 -14.88
C VAL A 44 10.84 13.47 -16.17
N THR A 45 11.03 14.69 -16.67
CA THR A 45 10.44 15.16 -17.93
C THR A 45 10.83 14.26 -19.11
N ASN A 46 12.08 13.80 -19.16
CA ASN A 46 12.56 12.87 -20.19
C ASN A 46 11.89 11.50 -20.06
N ALA A 47 11.81 10.94 -18.84
CA ALA A 47 11.11 9.68 -18.58
C ALA A 47 9.64 9.73 -19.04
N VAL A 48 8.93 10.84 -18.75
CA VAL A 48 7.56 11.06 -19.22
C VAL A 48 7.48 11.14 -20.75
N THR A 49 8.44 11.80 -21.39
CA THR A 49 8.50 11.91 -22.86
C THR A 49 8.63 10.53 -23.51
N VAL A 50 9.54 9.71 -23.00
CA VAL A 50 9.77 8.33 -23.45
C VAL A 50 8.52 7.47 -23.22
N ALA A 51 7.97 7.48 -22.02
CA ALA A 51 6.77 6.72 -21.67
C ALA A 51 5.56 7.11 -22.56
N ARG A 52 5.38 8.41 -22.83
CA ARG A 52 4.33 8.91 -23.72
C ARG A 52 4.49 8.44 -25.16
N ALA A 53 5.70 8.35 -25.66
CA ALA A 53 5.96 7.79 -26.99
C ALA A 53 5.68 6.29 -27.03
N ALA A 54 6.15 5.53 -26.05
CA ALA A 54 5.96 4.08 -25.96
C ALA A 54 4.48 3.69 -25.77
N SER A 55 3.69 4.45 -25.00
CA SER A 55 2.27 4.18 -24.74
C SER A 55 1.38 4.22 -25.99
N ARG A 56 1.87 4.79 -27.09
CA ARG A 56 1.13 4.83 -28.37
C ARG A 56 1.06 3.48 -29.08
N THR A 57 1.92 2.54 -28.69
CA THR A 57 1.97 1.19 -29.28
C THR A 57 1.89 0.17 -28.14
N PRO A 58 0.70 0.00 -27.52
CA PRO A 58 0.54 -0.90 -26.40
C PRO A 58 0.73 -2.36 -26.85
N LEU A 59 1.31 -3.17 -25.97
CA LEU A 59 1.43 -4.61 -26.14
C LEU A 59 0.03 -5.24 -26.20
N ASN A 60 -0.11 -6.33 -26.96
CA ASN A 60 -1.33 -7.12 -26.95
C ASN A 60 -1.51 -7.87 -25.60
N PRO A 61 -2.71 -8.35 -25.28
CA PRO A 61 -3.00 -9.01 -23.99
C PRO A 61 -2.11 -10.24 -23.71
N LEU A 62 -1.74 -11.02 -24.72
CA LEU A 62 -0.89 -12.20 -24.54
C LEU A 62 0.55 -11.78 -24.16
N GLN A 63 1.13 -10.82 -24.85
CA GLN A 63 2.46 -10.30 -24.54
C GLN A 63 2.53 -9.74 -23.11
N ARG A 64 1.49 -8.99 -22.69
CA ARG A 64 1.40 -8.47 -21.31
C ARG A 64 1.35 -9.60 -20.27
N TYR A 65 0.55 -10.64 -20.55
CA TYR A 65 0.47 -11.85 -19.72
C TYR A 65 1.83 -12.54 -19.60
N GLU A 66 2.50 -12.80 -20.71
CA GLU A 66 3.78 -13.53 -20.73
C GLU A 66 4.87 -12.77 -19.93
N ILE A 67 4.97 -11.46 -20.13
CA ILE A 67 5.94 -10.60 -19.42
C ILE A 67 5.65 -10.61 -17.91
N LEU A 68 4.41 -10.31 -17.50
CA LEU A 68 4.06 -10.20 -16.09
C LEU A 68 4.19 -11.55 -15.37
N ARG A 69 3.86 -12.66 -16.04
CA ARG A 69 4.09 -14.00 -15.53
C ARG A 69 5.58 -14.29 -15.38
N GLY A 70 6.39 -13.96 -16.40
CA GLY A 70 7.85 -14.12 -16.34
C GLY A 70 8.48 -13.35 -15.17
N VAL A 71 7.96 -12.16 -14.85
CA VAL A 71 8.38 -11.40 -13.66
C VAL A 71 7.99 -12.12 -12.36
N ALA A 72 6.78 -12.66 -12.28
CA ALA A 72 6.37 -13.45 -11.10
C ALA A 72 7.28 -14.67 -10.88
N ASP A 73 7.62 -15.39 -11.95
CA ASP A 73 8.54 -16.52 -11.92
C ASP A 73 9.96 -16.09 -11.46
N GLN A 74 10.45 -14.93 -11.91
CA GLN A 74 11.73 -14.36 -11.47
C GLN A 74 11.71 -13.95 -9.99
N ILE A 75 10.64 -13.30 -9.51
CA ILE A 75 10.50 -12.97 -8.08
C ILE A 75 10.51 -14.23 -7.24
N ALA A 76 9.77 -15.28 -7.65
CA ALA A 76 9.75 -16.56 -6.94
C ALA A 76 11.13 -17.24 -6.93
N ALA A 77 11.86 -17.19 -8.03
CA ALA A 77 13.22 -17.77 -8.14
C ALA A 77 14.27 -17.04 -7.28
N ASN A 78 14.10 -15.73 -7.04
CA ASN A 78 15.02 -14.90 -6.26
C ASN A 78 14.43 -14.49 -4.89
N ARG A 79 13.49 -15.29 -4.36
CA ARG A 79 12.66 -14.98 -3.20
C ARG A 79 13.44 -14.57 -1.96
N GLU A 80 14.46 -15.36 -1.60
CA GLU A 80 15.28 -15.14 -0.39
C GLU A 80 16.16 -13.89 -0.53
N GLU A 81 16.77 -13.69 -1.69
CA GLU A 81 17.64 -12.53 -1.97
C GLU A 81 16.82 -11.23 -1.94
N LEU A 82 15.69 -11.19 -2.62
CA LEU A 82 14.77 -10.04 -2.60
C LEU A 82 14.24 -9.73 -1.19
N ALA A 83 13.86 -10.77 -0.44
CA ALA A 83 13.41 -10.59 0.93
C ALA A 83 14.50 -10.02 1.82
N LEU A 84 15.75 -10.45 1.64
CA LEU A 84 16.91 -9.96 2.38
C LEU A 84 17.20 -8.49 2.05
N ASP A 85 17.17 -8.11 0.78
CA ASP A 85 17.31 -6.72 0.35
C ASP A 85 16.22 -5.82 0.94
N VAL A 86 14.96 -6.29 0.92
CA VAL A 86 13.84 -5.59 1.55
C VAL A 86 14.06 -5.46 3.06
N ALA A 87 14.53 -6.50 3.76
CA ALA A 87 14.78 -6.45 5.20
C ALA A 87 15.85 -5.41 5.55
N ARG A 88 16.94 -5.37 4.80
CA ARG A 88 18.04 -4.41 4.99
C ARG A 88 17.62 -2.96 4.76
N GLU A 89 16.91 -2.70 3.64
CA GLU A 89 16.53 -1.32 3.29
C GLU A 89 15.30 -0.80 4.06
N SER A 90 14.43 -1.67 4.58
CA SER A 90 13.20 -1.28 5.31
C SER A 90 13.30 -1.45 6.82
N GLY A 91 14.13 -2.39 7.31
CA GLY A 91 14.23 -2.77 8.70
C GLY A 91 13.19 -3.79 9.17
N PHE A 92 12.34 -4.30 8.29
CA PHE A 92 11.33 -5.31 8.65
C PHE A 92 11.96 -6.70 8.79
N SER A 93 11.40 -7.52 9.69
CA SER A 93 11.91 -8.88 9.91
C SER A 93 11.91 -9.67 8.60
N ILE A 94 12.90 -10.54 8.44
CA ILE A 94 13.01 -11.41 7.26
C ILE A 94 11.74 -12.26 7.08
N LYS A 95 11.05 -12.64 8.18
CA LYS A 95 9.76 -13.34 8.14
C LYS A 95 8.69 -12.52 7.42
N ASP A 96 8.57 -11.23 7.76
CA ASP A 96 7.63 -10.31 7.12
C ASP A 96 8.01 -10.05 5.66
N CYS A 97 9.32 -9.95 5.37
CA CYS A 97 9.82 -9.69 4.02
C CYS A 97 9.63 -10.88 3.07
N LEU A 98 9.83 -12.10 3.56
CA LEU A 98 9.52 -13.32 2.79
C LEU A 98 8.04 -13.38 2.43
N GLY A 99 7.15 -13.12 3.40
CA GLY A 99 5.72 -13.05 3.16
C GLY A 99 5.32 -11.94 2.17
N ASP A 100 5.99 -10.79 2.23
CA ASP A 100 5.74 -9.67 1.30
C ASP A 100 6.21 -10.00 -0.13
N THR A 101 7.32 -10.74 -0.26
CA THR A 101 7.83 -11.23 -1.54
C THR A 101 6.87 -12.27 -2.15
N ASP A 102 6.36 -13.21 -1.35
CA ASP A 102 5.33 -14.17 -1.80
C ASP A 102 4.07 -13.45 -2.29
N ARG A 103 3.67 -12.38 -1.63
CA ARG A 103 2.55 -11.54 -2.04
C ARG A 103 2.84 -10.81 -3.36
N ALA A 104 4.06 -10.33 -3.58
CA ALA A 104 4.44 -9.71 -4.85
C ALA A 104 4.34 -10.69 -6.02
N VAL A 105 4.72 -11.96 -5.83
CA VAL A 105 4.48 -13.04 -6.80
C VAL A 105 2.99 -13.13 -7.15
N GLN A 106 2.12 -13.20 -6.12
CA GLN A 106 0.67 -13.32 -6.34
C GLN A 106 0.09 -12.08 -7.04
N THR A 107 0.57 -10.89 -6.70
CA THR A 107 0.14 -9.64 -7.34
C THR A 107 0.49 -9.62 -8.81
N MET A 108 1.71 -10.04 -9.19
CA MET A 108 2.15 -10.10 -10.57
C MET A 108 1.41 -11.20 -11.36
N LEU A 109 1.23 -12.40 -10.78
CA LEU A 109 0.44 -13.48 -11.40
C LEU A 109 -1.00 -13.06 -11.65
N THR A 110 -1.65 -12.44 -10.66
CA THR A 110 -3.03 -11.96 -10.80
C THR A 110 -3.12 -10.88 -11.88
N SER A 111 -2.17 -9.94 -11.92
CA SER A 111 -2.11 -8.91 -12.96
C SER A 111 -1.94 -9.53 -14.34
N ALA A 112 -1.10 -10.55 -14.48
CA ALA A 112 -0.93 -11.30 -15.73
C ALA A 112 -2.25 -11.95 -16.17
N GLU A 113 -2.93 -12.67 -15.27
CA GLU A 113 -4.21 -13.32 -15.58
C GLU A 113 -5.30 -12.31 -15.97
N GLU A 114 -5.39 -11.19 -15.26
CA GLU A 114 -6.36 -10.14 -15.56
C GLU A 114 -6.06 -9.40 -16.88
N ALA A 115 -4.80 -9.35 -17.34
CA ALA A 115 -4.47 -8.80 -18.67
C ALA A 115 -5.22 -9.47 -19.82
N LYS A 116 -5.57 -10.76 -19.66
CA LYS A 116 -6.33 -11.55 -20.65
C LYS A 116 -7.85 -11.41 -20.50
N ARG A 117 -8.33 -10.75 -19.43
CA ARG A 117 -9.74 -10.69 -19.07
C ARG A 117 -10.32 -9.28 -19.15
N ILE A 118 -9.58 -8.35 -19.77
CA ILE A 118 -10.07 -6.99 -19.97
C ILE A 118 -11.13 -7.03 -21.07
N ASP A 119 -12.38 -6.83 -20.68
CA ASP A 119 -13.55 -6.95 -21.50
C ASP A 119 -14.32 -5.61 -21.62
N GLY A 120 -15.30 -5.59 -22.52
CA GLY A 120 -16.34 -4.57 -22.62
C GLY A 120 -17.71 -5.25 -22.59
N GLU A 121 -18.76 -4.49 -22.81
CA GLU A 121 -20.12 -4.99 -22.84
C GLU A 121 -20.83 -4.69 -24.15
N VAL A 122 -21.77 -5.53 -24.52
CA VAL A 122 -22.72 -5.22 -25.61
C VAL A 122 -23.83 -4.37 -25.06
N VAL A 123 -23.94 -3.13 -25.55
CA VAL A 123 -24.96 -2.17 -25.12
C VAL A 123 -26.26 -2.48 -25.87
N PRO A 124 -27.39 -2.73 -25.18
CA PRO A 124 -28.66 -3.06 -25.83
C PRO A 124 -29.35 -1.82 -26.45
N ILE A 125 -28.65 -1.14 -27.35
CA ILE A 125 -29.04 0.16 -27.93
C ILE A 125 -30.29 0.06 -28.78
N GLN A 126 -30.59 -1.15 -29.31
CA GLN A 126 -31.80 -1.41 -30.12
C GLN A 126 -33.08 -1.22 -29.34
N ALA A 127 -33.03 -1.18 -28.01
CA ALA A 127 -34.17 -0.85 -27.15
C ALA A 127 -34.58 0.65 -27.23
N ALA A 128 -33.69 1.50 -27.76
CA ALA A 128 -33.98 2.92 -27.94
C ALA A 128 -34.73 3.17 -29.28
N PRO A 129 -35.76 4.05 -29.31
CA PRO A 129 -36.47 4.39 -30.53
C PRO A 129 -35.51 4.95 -31.60
N GLY A 130 -35.60 4.42 -32.81
CA GLY A 130 -34.76 4.84 -33.94
C GLY A 130 -33.40 4.16 -34.02
N PHE A 131 -33.05 3.24 -33.08
CA PHE A 131 -31.75 2.56 -33.03
C PHE A 131 -31.80 1.07 -33.38
N ALA A 132 -32.94 0.57 -33.88
CA ALA A 132 -33.20 -0.87 -34.11
C ALA A 132 -32.17 -1.55 -35.03
N HIS A 133 -31.47 -0.81 -35.89
CA HIS A 133 -30.52 -1.34 -36.85
C HIS A 133 -29.03 -1.14 -36.45
N ARG A 134 -28.80 -0.59 -35.27
CA ARG A 134 -27.45 -0.25 -34.79
C ARG A 134 -26.93 -1.33 -33.85
N LEU A 135 -25.62 -1.53 -33.85
CA LEU A 135 -24.89 -2.31 -32.86
C LEU A 135 -24.01 -1.39 -32.02
N ALA A 136 -24.10 -1.52 -30.72
CA ALA A 136 -23.21 -0.79 -29.83
C ALA A 136 -22.52 -1.75 -28.86
N PHE A 137 -21.25 -1.51 -28.62
CA PHE A 137 -20.48 -2.21 -27.58
C PHE A 137 -19.41 -1.27 -27.02
N THR A 138 -18.92 -1.60 -25.84
CA THR A 138 -17.80 -0.88 -25.25
C THR A 138 -16.51 -1.69 -25.37
N ILE A 139 -15.40 -1.00 -25.36
CA ILE A 139 -14.06 -1.56 -25.17
C ILE A 139 -13.34 -0.77 -24.09
N ARG A 140 -12.37 -1.40 -23.44
CA ARG A 140 -11.49 -0.68 -22.52
C ARG A 140 -10.16 -0.37 -23.19
N THR A 141 -9.72 0.89 -23.07
CA THR A 141 -8.47 1.38 -23.63
C THR A 141 -7.54 1.85 -22.52
N PRO A 142 -6.20 1.68 -22.65
CA PRO A 142 -5.25 2.23 -21.69
C PRO A 142 -5.43 3.74 -21.51
N VAL A 143 -5.20 4.27 -20.31
CA VAL A 143 -5.18 5.73 -20.09
C VAL A 143 -3.95 6.39 -20.74
N GLY A 144 -2.80 5.69 -20.82
CA GLY A 144 -1.57 6.16 -21.43
C GLY A 144 -0.35 6.04 -20.52
N VAL A 145 -0.01 7.08 -19.78
CA VAL A 145 1.14 7.11 -18.86
C VAL A 145 0.65 7.14 -17.41
N VAL A 146 1.13 6.18 -16.61
CA VAL A 146 0.83 6.07 -15.19
C VAL A 146 2.05 6.48 -14.36
N GLY A 147 1.89 7.46 -13.46
CA GLY A 147 2.87 7.79 -12.44
C GLY A 147 2.59 6.96 -11.17
N ALA A 148 3.51 6.09 -10.80
CA ALA A 148 3.41 5.19 -9.65
C ALA A 148 4.32 5.67 -8.51
N ILE A 149 3.74 6.22 -7.45
CA ILE A 149 4.48 6.74 -6.28
C ILE A 149 4.24 5.80 -5.11
N THR A 150 5.32 5.21 -4.55
CA THR A 150 5.22 4.15 -3.56
C THR A 150 5.89 4.48 -2.23
N PRO A 151 5.38 3.93 -1.10
CA PRO A 151 5.92 4.13 0.23
C PRO A 151 7.08 3.17 0.51
N PHE A 152 7.62 3.24 1.74
CA PHE A 152 8.72 2.39 2.19
C PHE A 152 8.27 1.07 2.85
N ASN A 153 7.01 0.97 3.28
CA ASN A 153 6.56 -0.10 4.18
C ASN A 153 6.18 -1.43 3.51
N SER A 154 6.23 -1.48 2.18
CA SER A 154 6.10 -2.69 1.37
C SER A 154 6.76 -2.44 0.01
N PRO A 155 8.10 -2.28 -0.01
CA PRO A 155 8.80 -1.68 -1.16
C PRO A 155 8.77 -2.53 -2.42
N LEU A 156 8.57 -3.85 -2.30
CA LEU A 156 8.39 -4.74 -3.45
C LEU A 156 6.92 -4.89 -3.83
N ASN A 157 6.06 -5.31 -2.89
CA ASN A 157 4.68 -5.63 -3.22
C ASN A 157 3.83 -4.39 -3.56
N THR A 158 4.05 -3.23 -2.91
CA THR A 158 3.32 -2.02 -3.28
C THR A 158 3.73 -1.51 -4.68
N VAL A 159 5.00 -1.68 -5.07
CA VAL A 159 5.43 -1.41 -6.45
C VAL A 159 4.74 -2.38 -7.41
N ALA A 160 4.68 -3.68 -7.08
CA ALA A 160 3.99 -4.69 -7.89
C ALA A 160 2.48 -4.35 -8.05
N HIS A 161 1.80 -3.90 -6.98
CA HIS A 161 0.39 -3.49 -7.01
C HIS A 161 0.11 -2.30 -7.94
N LYS A 162 1.10 -1.45 -8.21
CA LYS A 162 0.95 -0.30 -9.10
C LYS A 162 1.41 -0.62 -10.52
N VAL A 163 2.55 -1.26 -10.65
CA VAL A 163 3.18 -1.57 -11.95
C VAL A 163 2.45 -2.71 -12.67
N GLY A 164 2.15 -3.79 -11.96
CA GLY A 164 1.48 -4.97 -12.53
C GLY A 164 0.16 -4.63 -13.22
N PRO A 165 -0.82 -4.02 -12.52
CA PRO A 165 -2.09 -3.62 -13.11
C PRO A 165 -1.95 -2.57 -14.22
N ALA A 166 -1.04 -1.61 -14.08
CA ALA A 166 -0.82 -0.58 -15.09
C ALA A 166 -0.32 -1.17 -16.41
N LEU A 167 0.67 -2.07 -16.36
CA LEU A 167 1.17 -2.81 -17.53
C LEU A 167 0.12 -3.79 -18.05
N ALA A 168 -0.62 -4.49 -17.17
CA ALA A 168 -1.72 -5.36 -17.54
C ALA A 168 -2.81 -4.61 -18.34
N ALA A 169 -3.09 -3.37 -17.96
CA ALA A 169 -4.00 -2.48 -18.66
C ALA A 169 -3.45 -1.96 -20.00
N GLY A 170 -2.15 -2.11 -20.26
CA GLY A 170 -1.48 -1.66 -21.50
C GLY A 170 -0.88 -0.25 -21.42
N ASN A 171 -0.72 0.30 -20.22
CA ASN A 171 -0.10 1.61 -20.01
C ASN A 171 1.43 1.54 -19.98
N ALA A 172 2.09 2.69 -20.14
CA ALA A 172 3.46 2.90 -19.72
C ALA A 172 3.48 3.38 -18.26
N VAL A 173 4.52 3.03 -17.48
CA VAL A 173 4.60 3.32 -16.05
C VAL A 173 5.91 4.00 -15.69
N ILE A 174 5.84 5.06 -14.90
CA ILE A 174 7.01 5.68 -14.27
C ILE A 174 6.90 5.47 -12.76
N VAL A 175 7.84 4.71 -12.21
CA VAL A 175 7.91 4.39 -10.78
C VAL A 175 8.74 5.44 -10.06
N LYS A 176 8.19 5.97 -8.98
CA LYS A 176 8.91 6.82 -8.02
C LYS A 176 8.80 6.16 -6.63
N PRO A 177 9.78 5.35 -6.23
CA PRO A 177 9.77 4.69 -4.92
C PRO A 177 10.12 5.66 -3.79
N SER A 178 9.92 5.20 -2.55
CA SER A 178 10.44 5.91 -1.38
C SER A 178 11.97 6.03 -1.47
N PRO A 179 12.55 7.18 -1.11
CA PRO A 179 14.01 7.33 -1.06
C PRO A 179 14.66 6.46 0.03
N PHE A 180 13.89 5.91 0.96
CA PHE A 180 14.38 5.00 1.98
C PHE A 180 14.58 3.57 1.47
N THR A 181 13.83 3.16 0.44
CA THR A 181 13.74 1.77 -0.03
C THR A 181 13.69 1.71 -1.56
N PRO A 182 14.76 2.13 -2.25
CA PRO A 182 14.80 2.13 -3.71
C PRO A 182 15.26 0.80 -4.33
N ILE A 183 15.91 -0.09 -3.56
CA ILE A 183 16.60 -1.30 -4.08
C ILE A 183 15.59 -2.28 -4.66
N ALA A 184 14.54 -2.63 -3.91
CA ALA A 184 13.51 -3.58 -4.36
C ALA A 184 12.75 -3.07 -5.60
N ALA A 185 12.47 -1.75 -5.68
CA ALA A 185 11.83 -1.15 -6.83
C ALA A 185 12.71 -1.24 -8.10
N ALA A 186 14.01 -0.99 -7.97
CA ALA A 186 14.97 -1.13 -9.06
C ALA A 186 15.11 -2.59 -9.51
N ALA A 187 15.11 -3.54 -8.58
CA ALA A 187 15.13 -4.96 -8.89
C ALA A 187 13.89 -5.37 -9.72
N LEU A 188 12.69 -4.93 -9.33
CA LEU A 188 11.47 -5.20 -10.09
C LEU A 188 11.53 -4.59 -11.51
N CYS A 189 12.03 -3.37 -11.66
CA CYS A 189 12.20 -2.75 -12.97
C CYS A 189 13.17 -3.53 -13.86
N ARG A 190 14.25 -4.06 -13.30
CA ARG A 190 15.21 -4.91 -14.01
C ARG A 190 14.56 -6.21 -14.47
N MET A 191 13.82 -6.90 -13.56
CA MET A 191 13.09 -8.13 -13.90
C MET A 191 12.08 -7.92 -15.02
N LEU A 192 11.43 -6.76 -15.09
CA LEU A 192 10.52 -6.41 -16.20
C LEU A 192 11.24 -6.32 -17.54
N LEU A 193 12.42 -5.68 -17.59
CA LEU A 193 13.24 -5.60 -18.79
C LEU A 193 13.75 -7.00 -19.20
N ASP A 194 14.21 -7.79 -18.25
CA ASP A 194 14.70 -9.16 -18.46
C ASP A 194 13.58 -10.10 -18.94
N ALA A 195 12.33 -9.84 -18.55
CA ALA A 195 11.15 -10.54 -19.06
C ALA A 195 10.71 -10.07 -20.46
N GLY A 196 11.45 -9.14 -21.05
CA GLY A 196 11.20 -8.65 -22.42
C GLY A 196 10.23 -7.48 -22.54
N LEU A 197 9.98 -6.74 -21.44
CA LEU A 197 9.19 -5.50 -21.51
C LEU A 197 9.94 -4.47 -22.36
N PRO A 198 9.32 -3.87 -23.41
CA PRO A 198 9.92 -2.79 -24.18
C PRO A 198 10.40 -1.64 -23.28
N PRO A 199 11.64 -1.15 -23.44
CA PRO A 199 12.30 -0.23 -22.51
C PRO A 199 11.50 1.03 -22.17
N GLY A 200 10.79 1.60 -23.13
CA GLY A 200 10.00 2.82 -22.92
C GLY A 200 8.71 2.63 -22.09
N LEU A 201 8.28 1.39 -21.85
CA LEU A 201 7.06 1.12 -21.07
C LEU A 201 7.28 1.13 -19.55
N ILE A 202 8.53 1.14 -19.09
CA ILE A 202 8.88 1.26 -17.68
C ILE A 202 9.96 2.32 -17.49
N GLY A 203 9.78 3.19 -16.51
CA GLY A 203 10.76 4.14 -16.04
C GLY A 203 10.87 4.10 -14.52
N LEU A 204 12.06 4.42 -14.00
CA LEU A 204 12.32 4.55 -12.57
C LEU A 204 12.99 5.91 -12.32
N VAL A 205 12.38 6.74 -11.46
CA VAL A 205 12.94 8.03 -11.04
C VAL A 205 13.09 8.03 -9.53
N LEU A 206 14.32 8.10 -9.06
CA LEU A 206 14.67 8.04 -7.64
C LEU A 206 14.66 9.45 -7.04
N GLY A 207 14.44 9.53 -5.74
CA GLY A 207 14.56 10.79 -5.01
C GLY A 207 13.37 11.13 -4.11
N PRO A 208 13.41 12.32 -3.48
CA PRO A 208 12.39 12.76 -2.54
C PRO A 208 11.05 13.12 -3.22
N GLY A 209 10.04 13.41 -2.39
CA GLY A 209 8.74 13.90 -2.88
C GLY A 209 8.86 15.22 -3.63
N ASP A 210 9.62 16.13 -3.07
CA ASP A 210 10.01 17.39 -3.69
C ASP A 210 11.55 17.40 -3.89
N PRO A 211 12.08 17.64 -5.10
CA PRO A 211 11.37 18.05 -6.32
C PRO A 211 10.90 16.90 -7.24
N VAL A 212 11.35 15.66 -7.04
CA VAL A 212 11.19 14.57 -8.03
C VAL A 212 9.74 14.09 -8.15
N GLY A 213 9.09 13.80 -7.02
CA GLY A 213 7.67 13.40 -7.03
C GLY A 213 6.77 14.53 -7.51
N GLN A 214 7.08 15.77 -7.16
CA GLN A 214 6.35 16.94 -7.63
C GLN A 214 6.46 17.10 -9.14
N ALA A 215 7.66 16.96 -9.72
CA ALA A 215 7.85 17.03 -11.17
C ALA A 215 7.05 15.97 -11.91
N LEU A 216 6.93 14.74 -11.36
CA LEU A 216 6.10 13.68 -11.93
C LEU A 216 4.60 14.00 -11.86
N VAL A 217 4.14 14.57 -10.75
CA VAL A 217 2.72 14.93 -10.55
C VAL A 217 2.34 16.15 -11.39
N ASP A 218 3.22 17.14 -11.52
CA ASP A 218 2.93 18.37 -12.25
C ASP A 218 3.02 18.21 -13.79
N ASP A 219 3.63 17.13 -14.28
CA ASP A 219 3.69 16.86 -15.74
C ASP A 219 2.31 16.40 -16.24
N GLU A 220 1.63 17.27 -17.00
CA GLU A 220 0.27 17.03 -17.54
C GLU A 220 0.18 15.86 -18.52
N ARG A 221 1.32 15.35 -18.99
CA ARG A 221 1.39 14.17 -19.89
C ARG A 221 1.30 12.85 -19.13
N VAL A 222 1.34 12.88 -17.79
CA VAL A 222 1.01 11.75 -16.94
C VAL A 222 -0.50 11.71 -16.78
N ASP A 223 -1.14 10.70 -17.34
CA ASP A 223 -2.61 10.61 -17.46
C ASP A 223 -3.26 10.11 -16.17
N PHE A 224 -2.55 9.32 -15.36
CA PHE A 224 -3.06 8.72 -14.12
C PHE A 224 -1.96 8.71 -13.04
N ILE A 225 -2.33 9.03 -11.80
CA ILE A 225 -1.44 8.88 -10.64
C ILE A 225 -1.95 7.77 -9.73
N THR A 226 -1.09 6.79 -9.41
CA THR A 226 -1.33 5.84 -8.34
C THR A 226 -0.35 6.10 -7.20
N PHE A 227 -0.88 6.52 -6.07
CA PHE A 227 -0.11 6.97 -4.91
C PHE A 227 -0.40 6.11 -3.69
N THR A 228 0.62 5.75 -2.94
CA THR A 228 0.50 5.26 -1.56
C THR A 228 1.49 5.99 -0.67
N GLY A 229 1.00 6.57 0.43
CA GLY A 229 1.84 7.32 1.36
C GLY A 229 1.02 8.07 2.41
N SER A 230 1.60 9.11 3.01
CA SER A 230 0.91 9.89 4.05
C SER A 230 -0.30 10.65 3.51
N THR A 231 -1.32 10.81 4.34
CA THR A 231 -2.53 11.59 4.00
C THR A 231 -2.20 13.03 3.58
N ALA A 232 -1.23 13.66 4.23
CA ALA A 232 -0.79 15.02 3.88
C ALA A 232 -0.24 15.08 2.44
N ALA A 233 0.61 14.10 2.05
CA ALA A 233 1.14 14.02 0.69
C ALA A 233 0.03 13.69 -0.32
N GLY A 234 -0.88 12.77 0.01
CA GLY A 234 -2.03 12.43 -0.85
C GLY A 234 -2.91 13.65 -1.14
N LYS A 235 -3.24 14.43 -0.11
CA LYS A 235 -4.00 15.68 -0.27
C LYS A 235 -3.27 16.70 -1.15
N ALA A 236 -1.95 16.86 -0.95
CA ALA A 236 -1.14 17.78 -1.75
C ALA A 236 -1.08 17.35 -3.22
N ILE A 237 -0.95 16.05 -3.50
CA ILE A 237 -0.98 15.50 -4.85
C ILE A 237 -2.37 15.69 -5.46
N SER A 238 -3.43 15.27 -4.77
CA SER A 238 -4.81 15.37 -5.26
C SER A 238 -5.19 16.80 -5.67
N ALA A 239 -4.76 17.80 -4.92
CA ALA A 239 -5.01 19.20 -5.21
C ALA A 239 -4.36 19.69 -6.53
N ARG A 240 -3.38 18.95 -7.09
CA ARG A 240 -2.64 19.30 -8.31
C ARG A 240 -3.14 18.58 -9.57
N LEU A 241 -4.00 17.58 -9.41
CA LEU A 241 -4.34 16.70 -10.52
C LEU A 241 -5.30 17.30 -11.55
N GLY A 242 -6.08 18.34 -11.19
CA GLY A 242 -7.13 18.88 -12.06
C GLY A 242 -8.15 17.79 -12.41
N MET A 243 -8.33 17.51 -13.71
CA MET A 243 -9.25 16.48 -14.21
C MET A 243 -8.62 15.08 -14.35
N ARG A 244 -7.34 14.94 -14.05
CA ARG A 244 -6.66 13.64 -14.11
C ARG A 244 -7.17 12.72 -13.00
N ARG A 245 -7.40 11.46 -13.36
CA ARG A 245 -7.82 10.44 -12.39
C ARG A 245 -6.63 9.93 -11.58
N ALA A 246 -6.92 9.42 -10.39
CA ALA A 246 -5.91 8.84 -9.53
C ALA A 246 -6.50 7.79 -8.61
N THR A 247 -5.63 6.90 -8.09
CA THR A 247 -5.87 6.10 -6.91
C THR A 247 -4.98 6.63 -5.79
N MET A 248 -5.58 7.00 -4.68
CA MET A 248 -4.92 7.53 -3.49
C MET A 248 -5.10 6.55 -2.32
N GLU A 249 -4.01 5.95 -1.87
CA GLU A 249 -3.95 5.09 -0.69
C GLU A 249 -3.17 5.83 0.40
N CYS A 250 -3.90 6.32 1.40
CA CYS A 250 -3.36 7.21 2.42
C CYS A 250 -3.38 6.56 3.81
N GLY A 251 -3.06 7.37 4.83
CA GLY A 251 -3.01 6.95 6.22
C GLY A 251 -4.35 6.52 6.80
N ASN A 252 -4.29 5.90 7.97
CA ASN A 252 -5.46 5.47 8.72
C ASN A 252 -5.17 5.47 10.23
N VAL A 253 -6.24 5.54 11.02
CA VAL A 253 -6.22 5.25 12.46
C VAL A 253 -7.09 4.01 12.65
N SER A 254 -6.54 2.86 12.33
CA SER A 254 -7.30 1.60 12.21
C SER A 254 -7.88 1.17 13.54
N ALA A 255 -9.15 0.78 13.50
CA ALA A 255 -9.87 0.25 14.64
C ALA A 255 -10.13 -1.26 14.51
N THR A 256 -10.05 -1.96 15.63
CA THR A 256 -10.56 -3.33 15.75
C THR A 256 -11.44 -3.41 17.00
N ILE A 257 -12.66 -3.91 16.84
CA ILE A 257 -13.67 -4.05 17.88
C ILE A 257 -13.72 -5.51 18.33
N VAL A 258 -13.71 -5.77 19.63
CA VAL A 258 -13.83 -7.13 20.20
C VAL A 258 -15.07 -7.17 21.07
N CYS A 259 -16.11 -7.84 20.61
CA CYS A 259 -17.38 -7.97 21.34
C CYS A 259 -17.27 -9.00 22.47
N GLN A 260 -18.21 -8.97 23.41
CA GLN A 260 -18.24 -9.84 24.60
C GLN A 260 -18.21 -11.35 24.25
N ASP A 261 -18.83 -11.72 23.13
CA ASP A 261 -18.97 -13.11 22.68
C ASP A 261 -17.78 -13.62 21.86
N ALA A 262 -16.73 -12.81 21.68
CA ALA A 262 -15.55 -13.17 20.91
C ALA A 262 -14.71 -14.26 21.60
N ASP A 263 -13.90 -14.96 20.82
CA ASP A 263 -12.81 -15.79 21.35
C ASP A 263 -11.65 -14.89 21.76
N VAL A 264 -11.53 -14.63 23.05
CA VAL A 264 -10.59 -13.65 23.61
C VAL A 264 -9.14 -13.99 23.27
N LEU A 265 -8.72 -15.25 23.46
CA LEU A 265 -7.35 -15.69 23.18
C LEU A 265 -7.02 -15.50 21.70
N SER A 266 -7.88 -15.98 20.80
CA SER A 266 -7.67 -15.85 19.35
C SER A 266 -7.66 -14.38 18.91
N ALA A 267 -8.58 -13.55 19.43
CA ALA A 267 -8.64 -12.13 19.11
C ALA A 267 -7.40 -11.38 19.60
N ALA A 268 -6.94 -11.60 20.83
CA ALA A 268 -5.75 -10.96 21.39
C ALA A 268 -4.48 -11.31 20.61
N GLN A 269 -4.28 -12.58 20.23
CA GLN A 269 -3.14 -13.00 19.43
C GLN A 269 -3.15 -12.38 18.03
N GLN A 270 -4.32 -12.35 17.37
CA GLN A 270 -4.44 -11.69 16.06
C GLN A 270 -4.22 -10.18 16.17
N CYS A 271 -4.72 -9.52 17.22
CA CYS A 271 -4.53 -8.10 17.47
C CYS A 271 -3.05 -7.78 17.74
N ALA A 272 -2.33 -8.56 18.55
CA ALA A 272 -0.90 -8.39 18.76
C ALA A 272 -0.12 -8.47 17.44
N ARG A 273 -0.38 -9.51 16.64
CA ARG A 273 0.25 -9.65 15.32
C ARG A 273 -0.12 -8.49 14.39
N GLY A 274 -1.39 -8.07 14.37
CA GLY A 274 -1.87 -6.98 13.53
C GLY A 274 -1.35 -5.60 13.92
N ALA A 275 -1.04 -5.39 15.22
CA ALA A 275 -0.51 -4.14 15.73
C ALA A 275 1.00 -4.02 15.58
N PHE A 276 1.77 -5.11 15.75
CA PHE A 276 3.20 -5.02 15.94
C PHE A 276 4.05 -5.50 14.77
N ARG A 277 3.50 -6.29 13.82
CA ARG A 277 4.25 -6.67 12.62
C ARG A 277 4.79 -5.45 11.89
N LYS A 278 5.97 -5.57 11.24
CA LYS A 278 6.65 -4.45 10.55
C LYS A 278 6.79 -3.21 11.46
N SER A 279 6.95 -3.41 12.78
CA SER A 279 7.03 -2.34 13.77
C SER A 279 5.83 -1.38 13.71
N GLY A 280 4.62 -1.91 13.46
CA GLY A 280 3.38 -1.13 13.32
C GLY A 280 3.31 -0.23 12.10
N GLN A 281 4.29 -0.26 11.19
CA GLN A 281 4.38 0.63 10.03
C GLN A 281 3.56 0.13 8.84
N VAL A 282 2.28 -0.15 9.10
CA VAL A 282 1.29 -0.61 8.11
C VAL A 282 0.06 0.29 8.20
N CYS A 283 -0.46 0.75 7.06
CA CYS A 283 -1.62 1.64 7.00
C CYS A 283 -2.89 1.05 7.67
N THR A 284 -2.97 -0.27 7.77
CA THR A 284 -4.05 -1.00 8.47
C THR A 284 -3.60 -1.61 9.80
N SER A 285 -2.43 -1.23 10.33
CA SER A 285 -1.97 -1.67 11.65
C SER A 285 -3.03 -1.38 12.71
N VAL A 286 -3.28 -2.33 13.60
CA VAL A 286 -4.24 -2.15 14.68
C VAL A 286 -3.69 -1.08 15.64
N GLN A 287 -4.29 0.10 15.63
CA GLN A 287 -3.88 1.23 16.48
C GLN A 287 -4.88 1.48 17.61
N ARG A 288 -6.19 1.30 17.34
CA ARG A 288 -7.26 1.45 18.32
C ARG A 288 -7.95 0.10 18.54
N LEU A 289 -7.91 -0.39 19.75
CA LEU A 289 -8.62 -1.60 20.18
C LEU A 289 -9.81 -1.20 21.08
N TYR A 290 -11.01 -1.44 20.58
CA TYR A 290 -12.23 -1.29 21.36
C TYR A 290 -12.63 -2.65 21.91
N ILE A 291 -12.57 -2.82 23.25
CA ILE A 291 -12.78 -4.11 23.91
C ILE A 291 -14.01 -4.01 24.81
N HIS A 292 -14.94 -4.96 24.71
CA HIS A 292 -16.09 -5.00 25.60
C HIS A 292 -15.64 -5.08 27.06
N ALA A 293 -16.24 -4.29 27.95
CA ALA A 293 -15.77 -4.13 29.32
C ALA A 293 -15.72 -5.45 30.10
N ASP A 294 -16.66 -6.38 29.87
CA ASP A 294 -16.72 -7.67 30.56
C ASP A 294 -15.54 -8.62 30.23
N ILE A 295 -14.82 -8.39 29.14
CA ILE A 295 -13.68 -9.22 28.74
C ILE A 295 -12.36 -8.44 28.73
N LEU A 296 -12.36 -7.19 29.20
CA LEU A 296 -11.22 -6.28 29.10
C LEU A 296 -9.96 -6.81 29.79
N ASP A 297 -10.09 -7.25 31.05
CA ASP A 297 -8.95 -7.70 31.84
C ASP A 297 -8.32 -8.96 31.25
N GLU A 298 -9.14 -9.96 30.88
CA GLU A 298 -8.68 -11.18 30.21
C GLU A 298 -8.01 -10.85 28.88
N PHE A 299 -8.59 -9.96 28.08
CA PHE A 299 -8.03 -9.54 26.81
C PHE A 299 -6.68 -8.83 26.96
N LEU A 300 -6.55 -7.93 27.94
CA LEU A 300 -5.29 -7.23 28.21
C LEU A 300 -4.17 -8.18 28.67
N ASP A 301 -4.50 -9.17 29.49
CA ASP A 301 -3.54 -10.19 29.93
C ASP A 301 -3.04 -11.01 28.73
N GLU A 302 -3.92 -11.48 27.87
CA GLU A 302 -3.57 -12.24 26.67
C GLU A 302 -2.82 -11.39 25.62
N LEU A 303 -3.23 -10.14 25.42
CA LEU A 303 -2.56 -9.21 24.51
C LEU A 303 -1.13 -8.90 24.98
N SER A 304 -0.97 -8.64 26.28
CA SER A 304 0.34 -8.37 26.89
C SER A 304 1.24 -9.59 26.84
N ALA A 305 0.68 -10.78 27.11
CA ALA A 305 1.41 -12.04 27.01
C ALA A 305 1.85 -12.33 25.57
N ALA A 306 1.02 -12.01 24.58
CA ALA A 306 1.38 -12.13 23.17
C ALA A 306 2.47 -11.13 22.76
N ALA A 307 2.35 -9.87 23.17
CA ALA A 307 3.33 -8.82 22.90
C ALA A 307 4.71 -9.11 23.52
N SER A 308 4.73 -9.63 24.75
CA SER A 308 5.97 -9.95 25.48
C SER A 308 6.78 -11.12 24.90
N LYS A 309 6.15 -11.94 24.03
CA LYS A 309 6.83 -13.05 23.35
C LYS A 309 7.56 -12.61 22.06
N LEU A 310 7.30 -11.40 21.59
CA LEU A 310 7.88 -10.91 20.35
C LEU A 310 9.37 -10.58 20.54
N VAL A 311 10.19 -11.13 19.67
CA VAL A 311 11.65 -10.97 19.67
C VAL A 311 12.00 -9.71 18.87
N LEU A 312 12.66 -8.77 19.53
CA LEU A 312 13.16 -7.54 18.90
C LEU A 312 14.64 -7.72 18.54
N GLY A 313 15.04 -7.24 17.35
CA GLY A 313 16.45 -7.37 16.97
C GLY A 313 16.76 -7.08 15.52
N ASP A 314 17.84 -7.70 15.07
CA ASP A 314 18.31 -7.62 13.69
C ASP A 314 17.25 -8.19 12.73
N PRO A 315 16.81 -7.42 11.73
CA PRO A 315 15.81 -7.87 10.76
C PRO A 315 16.26 -9.09 9.93
N GLU A 316 17.56 -9.32 9.80
CA GLU A 316 18.12 -10.47 9.06
C GLU A 316 18.11 -11.76 9.90
N ASP A 317 17.98 -11.68 11.24
CA ASP A 317 17.88 -12.85 12.09
C ASP A 317 16.49 -13.51 11.96
N PRO A 318 16.42 -14.81 11.57
CA PRO A 318 15.15 -15.53 11.47
C PRO A 318 14.35 -15.63 12.77
N SER A 319 14.95 -15.40 13.94
CA SER A 319 14.26 -15.37 15.22
C SER A 319 13.54 -14.04 15.47
N THR A 320 13.96 -12.94 14.83
CA THR A 320 13.39 -11.60 15.03
C THR A 320 11.95 -11.53 14.51
N ASP A 321 11.06 -10.98 15.33
CA ASP A 321 9.68 -10.65 14.97
C ASP A 321 9.51 -9.17 14.65
N ILE A 322 10.22 -8.30 15.38
CA ILE A 322 10.15 -6.85 15.24
C ILE A 322 11.55 -6.28 15.03
N GLY A 323 11.78 -5.73 13.85
CA GLY A 323 12.98 -4.98 13.52
C GLY A 323 12.86 -3.48 13.88
N PRO A 324 13.81 -2.66 13.40
CA PRO A 324 13.76 -1.22 13.60
C PRO A 324 12.62 -0.56 12.82
N MET A 325 12.22 0.61 13.26
CA MET A 325 11.43 1.52 12.44
C MET A 325 12.30 2.08 11.30
N ILE A 326 11.66 2.67 10.30
CA ILE A 326 12.35 3.18 9.09
C ILE A 326 13.46 4.20 9.40
N SER A 327 13.37 4.87 10.53
CA SER A 327 14.40 5.79 11.02
C SER A 327 14.28 5.99 12.53
N GLU A 328 15.39 6.38 13.17
CA GLU A 328 15.39 6.77 14.58
C GLU A 328 14.46 7.97 14.85
N ALA A 329 14.39 8.91 13.91
CA ALA A 329 13.46 10.04 14.03
C ALA A 329 11.98 9.61 14.09
N ALA A 330 11.60 8.55 13.35
CA ALA A 330 10.26 7.99 13.42
C ALA A 330 10.00 7.32 14.78
N ALA A 331 10.97 6.57 15.30
CA ALA A 331 10.87 5.94 16.61
C ALA A 331 10.79 6.97 17.75
N LYS A 332 11.61 8.02 17.69
CA LYS A 332 11.57 9.13 18.65
C LYS A 332 10.23 9.85 18.66
N ARG A 333 9.67 10.15 17.48
CA ARG A 333 8.33 10.74 17.37
C ARG A 333 7.27 9.87 18.04
N ALA A 334 7.32 8.55 17.83
CA ALA A 334 6.36 7.63 18.43
C ALA A 334 6.49 7.59 19.97
N GLU A 335 7.71 7.56 20.49
CA GLU A 335 8.00 7.66 21.91
C GLU A 335 7.47 8.98 22.52
N GLU A 336 7.68 10.11 21.83
CA GLU A 336 7.14 11.42 22.24
C GLU A 336 5.61 11.39 22.31
N TRP A 337 4.92 10.71 21.40
CA TRP A 337 3.47 10.58 21.44
C TRP A 337 2.98 9.69 22.58
N VAL A 338 3.72 8.63 22.92
CA VAL A 338 3.45 7.78 24.08
C VAL A 338 3.58 8.58 25.36
N HIS A 339 4.69 9.32 25.53
CA HIS A 339 4.91 10.17 26.71
C HIS A 339 3.83 11.26 26.84
N ALA A 340 3.46 11.92 25.73
CA ALA A 340 2.39 12.92 25.75
C ALA A 340 1.04 12.33 26.17
N ALA A 341 0.73 11.09 25.77
CA ALA A 341 -0.49 10.41 26.24
C ALA A 341 -0.42 10.08 27.74
N VAL A 342 0.75 9.67 28.25
CA VAL A 342 0.96 9.41 29.68
C VAL A 342 0.82 10.70 30.49
N ASP A 343 1.36 11.81 30.02
CA ASP A 343 1.19 13.13 30.65
C ASP A 343 -0.29 13.58 30.69
N GLN A 344 -1.12 13.06 29.77
CA GLN A 344 -2.56 13.27 29.73
C GLN A 344 -3.36 12.26 30.59
N GLY A 345 -2.69 11.34 31.28
CA GLY A 345 -3.31 10.37 32.18
C GLY A 345 -3.37 8.93 31.65
N ALA A 346 -2.87 8.65 30.46
CA ALA A 346 -2.80 7.27 29.96
C ALA A 346 -1.81 6.43 30.79
N ARG A 347 -2.08 5.13 30.87
CA ARG A 347 -1.24 4.17 31.56
C ARG A 347 -0.64 3.17 30.59
N ILE A 348 0.68 3.01 30.63
CA ILE A 348 1.39 1.99 29.87
C ILE A 348 1.18 0.63 30.58
N VAL A 349 0.67 -0.34 29.84
CA VAL A 349 0.52 -1.74 30.29
C VAL A 349 1.78 -2.53 29.95
N THR A 350 2.34 -2.31 28.74
CA THR A 350 3.52 -2.99 28.24
C THR A 350 4.31 -2.03 27.35
N GLY A 351 5.65 -2.14 27.35
CA GLY A 351 6.53 -1.37 26.48
C GLY A 351 6.70 0.08 26.90
N GLY A 352 6.74 0.99 25.92
CA GLY A 352 6.92 2.43 26.10
C GLY A 352 8.35 2.91 25.84
N ASP A 353 9.31 2.00 25.67
CA ASP A 353 10.73 2.31 25.52
C ASP A 353 11.21 2.07 24.06
N ARG A 354 12.35 2.67 23.73
CA ARG A 354 13.08 2.38 22.49
C ARG A 354 14.59 2.30 22.72
N GLN A 355 15.26 1.60 21.83
CA GLN A 355 16.72 1.63 21.71
C GLN A 355 17.11 1.99 20.27
N GLY A 356 17.58 3.21 20.06
CA GLY A 356 17.80 3.73 18.71
C GLY A 356 16.49 3.70 17.88
N PRO A 357 16.49 3.08 16.70
CA PRO A 357 15.29 2.95 15.86
C PRO A 357 14.35 1.80 16.26
N VAL A 358 14.75 0.93 17.23
CA VAL A 358 13.95 -0.21 17.68
C VAL A 358 13.05 0.23 18.82
N MET A 359 11.73 0.16 18.61
CA MET A 359 10.72 0.51 19.62
C MET A 359 10.03 -0.77 20.13
N THR A 360 9.85 -0.86 21.45
CA THR A 360 9.14 -1.99 22.05
C THR A 360 7.65 -1.97 21.71
N PRO A 361 6.99 -3.14 21.54
CA PRO A 361 5.54 -3.23 21.47
C PRO A 361 4.91 -2.52 22.65
N THR A 362 4.09 -1.51 22.38
CA THR A 362 3.56 -0.62 23.41
C THR A 362 2.04 -0.72 23.46
N ILE A 363 1.51 -1.01 24.64
CA ILE A 363 0.08 -1.11 24.93
C ILE A 363 -0.29 -0.04 25.95
N LEU A 364 -1.25 0.83 25.60
CA LEU A 364 -1.78 1.86 26.49
C LEU A 364 -3.27 1.63 26.77
N VAL A 365 -3.66 2.00 27.98
CA VAL A 365 -5.05 2.11 28.43
C VAL A 365 -5.29 3.51 28.97
N ASP A 366 -6.55 3.87 29.21
CA ASP A 366 -6.95 5.17 29.77
C ASP A 366 -6.46 6.37 28.92
N VAL A 367 -6.32 6.17 27.62
CA VAL A 367 -5.87 7.21 26.67
C VAL A 367 -6.97 8.25 26.50
N ALA A 368 -6.62 9.52 26.67
CA ALA A 368 -7.56 10.63 26.51
C ALA A 368 -8.17 10.63 25.09
N PRO A 369 -9.48 10.91 24.92
CA PRO A 369 -10.16 10.82 23.63
C PRO A 369 -9.58 11.74 22.54
N ASP A 370 -8.95 12.83 22.92
CA ASP A 370 -8.30 13.82 22.06
C ASP A 370 -6.78 13.61 21.91
N ALA A 371 -6.23 12.57 22.54
CA ALA A 371 -4.81 12.24 22.37
C ALA A 371 -4.48 11.86 20.92
N ARG A 372 -3.31 12.27 20.46
CA ARG A 372 -2.83 12.02 19.09
C ARG A 372 -2.87 10.53 18.75
N LEU A 373 -2.58 9.64 19.71
CA LEU A 373 -2.63 8.19 19.53
C LEU A 373 -4.03 7.64 19.18
N LEU A 374 -5.10 8.37 19.46
CA LEU A 374 -6.47 8.02 19.06
C LEU A 374 -6.96 8.78 17.82
N CYS A 375 -6.34 9.93 17.50
CA CYS A 375 -6.81 10.84 16.45
C CYS A 375 -5.95 10.87 15.20
N GLU A 376 -4.64 10.56 15.31
CA GLU A 376 -3.67 10.62 14.22
C GLU A 376 -2.98 9.27 14.00
N GLU A 377 -2.50 9.02 12.79
CA GLU A 377 -1.76 7.81 12.45
C GLU A 377 -0.38 7.79 13.13
N ALA A 378 -0.18 6.87 14.09
CA ALA A 378 1.10 6.72 14.78
C ALA A 378 2.18 6.11 13.89
N PHE A 379 1.81 5.14 13.06
CA PHE A 379 2.70 4.37 12.18
C PHE A 379 3.90 3.79 12.96
N ALA A 380 3.60 3.18 14.09
CA ALA A 380 4.54 2.68 15.10
C ALA A 380 3.94 1.47 15.82
N PRO A 381 4.74 0.67 16.56
CA PRO A 381 4.24 -0.49 17.29
C PRO A 381 3.54 -0.07 18.61
N VAL A 382 2.50 0.74 18.48
CA VAL A 382 1.73 1.32 19.59
C VAL A 382 0.25 1.06 19.39
N VAL A 383 -0.42 0.54 20.42
CA VAL A 383 -1.85 0.30 20.43
C VAL A 383 -2.51 0.91 21.66
N SER A 384 -3.65 1.56 21.44
CA SER A 384 -4.49 2.13 22.50
C SER A 384 -5.72 1.24 22.71
N VAL A 385 -5.94 0.76 23.93
CA VAL A 385 -7.09 -0.07 24.29
C VAL A 385 -8.14 0.79 24.97
N VAL A 386 -9.36 0.76 24.46
CA VAL A 386 -10.50 1.57 24.89
C VAL A 386 -11.66 0.65 25.27
N PRO A 387 -12.14 0.65 26.53
CA PRO A 387 -13.28 -0.17 26.92
C PRO A 387 -14.59 0.37 26.35
N PHE A 388 -15.55 -0.53 26.11
CA PHE A 388 -16.91 -0.16 25.74
C PHE A 388 -17.97 -1.11 26.32
N ASN A 389 -19.23 -0.63 26.39
CA ASN A 389 -20.41 -1.43 26.77
C ASN A 389 -21.51 -1.35 25.69
N ASP A 390 -21.46 -0.35 24.83
CA ASP A 390 -22.45 -0.11 23.78
C ASP A 390 -21.76 -0.12 22.41
N LEU A 391 -22.12 -1.10 21.60
CA LEU A 391 -21.53 -1.28 20.27
C LEU A 391 -21.90 -0.16 19.29
N GLU A 392 -23.13 0.37 19.36
CA GLU A 392 -23.56 1.46 18.47
C GLU A 392 -22.73 2.72 18.73
N ALA A 393 -22.53 3.06 20.01
CA ALA A 393 -21.67 4.17 20.42
C ALA A 393 -20.21 3.97 19.99
N VAL A 394 -19.69 2.73 19.97
CA VAL A 394 -18.33 2.44 19.46
C VAL A 394 -18.26 2.59 17.96
N ILE A 395 -19.24 2.10 17.22
CA ILE A 395 -19.30 2.27 15.76
C ILE A 395 -19.30 3.76 15.41
N ASP A 396 -20.06 4.58 16.13
CA ASP A 396 -20.06 6.03 15.94
C ASP A 396 -18.69 6.65 16.20
N LYS A 397 -17.99 6.26 17.27
CA LYS A 397 -16.62 6.72 17.58
C LYS A 397 -15.61 6.26 16.51
N VAL A 398 -15.76 5.04 15.98
CA VAL A 398 -14.90 4.56 14.90
C VAL A 398 -15.16 5.33 13.62
N ASN A 399 -16.39 5.73 13.37
CA ASN A 399 -16.80 6.54 12.23
C ASN A 399 -16.42 8.03 12.36
N ASP A 400 -16.36 8.55 13.59
CA ASP A 400 -16.01 9.95 13.88
C ASP A 400 -14.48 10.16 13.81
N THR A 401 -13.95 10.03 12.61
CA THR A 401 -12.54 10.24 12.27
C THR A 401 -12.44 10.67 10.81
N PRO A 402 -11.46 11.48 10.43
CA PRO A 402 -11.23 11.82 9.02
C PRO A 402 -10.81 10.61 8.18
N TYR A 403 -10.43 9.51 8.80
CA TYR A 403 -9.93 8.32 8.12
C TYR A 403 -11.01 7.27 7.87
N GLY A 404 -10.72 6.33 6.96
CA GLY A 404 -11.65 5.25 6.66
C GLY A 404 -11.07 4.19 5.72
N LEU A 405 -9.92 3.58 6.08
CA LEU A 405 -9.33 2.55 5.24
C LEU A 405 -9.91 1.17 5.55
N GLN A 406 -9.66 0.65 6.75
CA GLN A 406 -10.13 -0.69 7.13
C GLN A 406 -10.37 -0.79 8.64
N ALA A 407 -11.40 -1.55 9.02
CA ALA A 407 -11.70 -1.90 10.42
C ALA A 407 -11.90 -3.41 10.58
N GLY A 408 -11.65 -3.92 11.79
CA GLY A 408 -11.92 -5.30 12.19
C GLY A 408 -13.02 -5.38 13.25
N ILE A 409 -13.73 -6.50 13.30
CA ILE A 409 -14.66 -6.82 14.38
C ILE A 409 -14.63 -8.32 14.69
N PHE A 410 -14.59 -8.66 15.97
CA PHE A 410 -14.70 -10.03 16.47
C PHE A 410 -16.04 -10.21 17.19
N THR A 411 -16.88 -11.11 16.68
CA THR A 411 -18.16 -11.50 17.25
C THR A 411 -18.60 -12.86 16.72
N ARG A 412 -19.35 -13.62 17.49
CA ARG A 412 -20.02 -14.86 17.04
C ARG A 412 -21.45 -14.62 16.59
N ASP A 413 -21.99 -13.45 16.85
CA ASP A 413 -23.35 -13.06 16.46
C ASP A 413 -23.37 -12.52 15.02
N LEU A 414 -24.17 -13.17 14.16
CA LEU A 414 -24.23 -12.82 12.74
C LEU A 414 -24.88 -11.45 12.51
N ASP A 415 -25.91 -11.11 13.28
CA ASP A 415 -26.62 -9.84 13.12
C ASP A 415 -25.73 -8.67 13.52
N THR A 416 -24.98 -8.81 14.61
CA THR A 416 -23.94 -7.88 15.06
C THR A 416 -22.87 -7.69 13.96
N ALA A 417 -22.34 -8.78 13.39
CA ALA A 417 -21.34 -8.73 12.35
C ALA A 417 -21.85 -8.00 11.08
N LEU A 418 -23.06 -8.33 10.64
CA LEU A 418 -23.67 -7.70 9.46
C LEU A 418 -24.06 -6.24 9.70
N THR A 419 -24.47 -5.89 10.91
CA THR A 419 -24.76 -4.51 11.29
C THR A 419 -23.47 -3.68 11.25
N ALA A 420 -22.40 -4.15 11.89
CA ALA A 420 -21.11 -3.48 11.85
C ALA A 420 -20.58 -3.33 10.41
N ALA A 421 -20.69 -4.38 9.58
CA ALA A 421 -20.26 -4.34 8.19
C ALA A 421 -21.00 -3.28 7.35
N LYS A 422 -22.25 -2.98 7.68
CA LYS A 422 -23.07 -1.98 6.96
C LYS A 422 -22.92 -0.56 7.50
N THR A 423 -22.59 -0.41 8.80
CA THR A 423 -22.59 0.88 9.49
C THR A 423 -21.21 1.49 9.64
N LEU A 424 -20.14 0.68 9.65
CA LEU A 424 -18.78 1.18 9.66
C LEU A 424 -18.44 1.84 8.31
N ARG A 425 -18.10 3.12 8.34
CA ARG A 425 -17.77 3.94 7.15
C ARG A 425 -16.29 3.79 6.78
N MET A 426 -15.91 2.58 6.38
CA MET A 426 -14.56 2.15 6.02
C MET A 426 -14.56 1.56 4.60
N GLY A 427 -13.43 1.59 3.92
CA GLY A 427 -13.26 0.92 2.63
C GLY A 427 -13.34 -0.59 2.76
N GLY A 428 -12.88 -1.15 3.89
CA GLY A 428 -13.01 -2.57 4.23
C GLY A 428 -13.45 -2.81 5.65
N VAL A 429 -14.31 -3.81 5.87
CA VAL A 429 -14.68 -4.32 7.20
C VAL A 429 -14.40 -5.82 7.24
N VAL A 430 -13.59 -6.24 8.21
CA VAL A 430 -13.16 -7.63 8.36
C VAL A 430 -13.82 -8.25 9.57
N ILE A 431 -14.60 -9.31 9.36
CA ILE A 431 -15.31 -10.03 10.42
C ILE A 431 -14.43 -11.17 10.94
N ASN A 432 -14.34 -11.32 12.26
CA ASN A 432 -13.53 -12.31 12.98
C ASN A 432 -12.05 -12.26 12.61
N SER A 433 -11.57 -11.06 12.29
CA SER A 433 -10.16 -10.75 12.12
C SER A 433 -9.91 -9.26 12.37
N THR A 434 -8.65 -8.85 12.26
CA THR A 434 -8.24 -7.47 12.53
C THR A 434 -8.32 -6.57 11.29
N SER A 435 -8.26 -5.26 11.50
CA SER A 435 -8.06 -4.27 10.43
C SER A 435 -6.82 -4.57 9.57
N SER A 436 -5.85 -5.32 10.07
CA SER A 436 -4.58 -5.59 9.36
C SER A 436 -4.63 -6.77 8.37
N THR A 437 -5.80 -7.39 8.19
CA THR A 437 -5.98 -8.53 7.28
C THR A 437 -6.09 -8.06 5.83
N ARG A 438 -5.24 -8.58 4.94
CA ARG A 438 -5.27 -8.26 3.51
C ARG A 438 -4.86 -9.47 2.67
N ALA A 439 -5.61 -9.70 1.58
CA ALA A 439 -5.23 -10.53 0.46
C ALA A 439 -5.09 -9.66 -0.80
N ASP A 440 -4.12 -9.99 -1.68
CA ASP A 440 -3.80 -9.13 -2.85
C ASP A 440 -4.87 -9.16 -3.94
N LEU A 441 -5.76 -10.16 -3.90
CA LEU A 441 -6.90 -10.32 -4.81
C LEU A 441 -8.12 -9.44 -4.46
N MET A 442 -8.23 -9.02 -3.19
CA MET A 442 -9.40 -8.27 -2.72
C MET A 442 -9.36 -6.81 -3.19
N PRO A 443 -10.54 -6.17 -3.35
CA PRO A 443 -10.57 -4.72 -3.49
C PRO A 443 -10.04 -4.09 -2.22
N TYR A 444 -9.14 -3.14 -2.37
CA TYR A 444 -8.53 -2.44 -1.26
C TYR A 444 -8.46 -0.95 -1.56
N GLY A 445 -9.01 -0.14 -0.69
CA GLY A 445 -9.04 1.30 -0.86
C GLY A 445 -9.75 1.98 0.30
N GLY A 446 -9.40 3.23 0.52
CA GLY A 446 -9.95 4.06 1.58
C GLY A 446 -11.16 4.88 1.15
N VAL A 447 -11.87 5.40 2.15
CA VAL A 447 -12.84 6.48 2.02
C VAL A 447 -12.37 7.65 2.88
N LYS A 448 -13.00 8.81 2.75
CA LYS A 448 -12.61 10.03 3.47
C LYS A 448 -11.14 10.40 3.16
N ASP A 449 -10.37 10.79 4.18
CA ASP A 449 -8.96 11.17 4.07
C ASP A 449 -7.99 9.98 3.92
N SER A 450 -8.48 8.75 4.03
CA SER A 450 -7.70 7.56 3.69
C SER A 450 -7.57 7.34 2.18
N GLY A 451 -8.27 8.12 1.38
CA GLY A 451 -8.07 8.15 -0.06
C GLY A 451 -9.30 7.79 -0.89
N TYR A 452 -9.05 7.46 -2.15
CA TYR A 452 -10.07 7.07 -3.12
C TYR A 452 -9.44 6.22 -4.25
N GLY A 453 -10.28 5.55 -5.05
CA GLY A 453 -9.87 4.53 -6.00
C GLY A 453 -9.70 3.18 -5.31
N THR A 454 -9.26 2.17 -6.04
CA THR A 454 -9.19 0.82 -5.51
C THR A 454 -7.95 0.09 -6.01
N GLU A 455 -7.13 -0.42 -5.09
CA GLU A 455 -6.06 -1.38 -5.38
C GLU A 455 -6.62 -2.82 -5.46
N GLY A 456 -5.76 -3.74 -5.84
CA GLY A 456 -6.09 -5.10 -6.24
C GLY A 456 -6.12 -5.18 -7.77
N PRO A 457 -5.39 -6.15 -8.40
CA PRO A 457 -5.10 -6.09 -9.84
C PRO A 457 -6.33 -5.88 -10.73
N ARG A 458 -7.39 -6.65 -10.52
CA ARG A 458 -8.63 -6.53 -11.30
C ARG A 458 -9.27 -5.13 -11.21
N TYR A 459 -9.27 -4.55 -10.02
CA TYR A 459 -9.91 -3.25 -9.75
C TYR A 459 -9.05 -2.09 -10.26
N ALA A 460 -7.74 -2.14 -9.98
CA ALA A 460 -6.80 -1.14 -10.44
C ALA A 460 -6.72 -1.07 -11.98
N ILE A 461 -6.84 -2.20 -12.70
CA ILE A 461 -6.91 -2.24 -14.16
C ILE A 461 -8.12 -1.42 -14.66
N ARG A 462 -9.27 -1.51 -13.99
CA ARG A 462 -10.46 -0.72 -14.36
C ARG A 462 -10.21 0.77 -14.20
N ASP A 463 -9.55 1.18 -13.12
CA ASP A 463 -9.22 2.58 -12.87
C ASP A 463 -8.20 3.12 -13.88
N MET A 464 -7.25 2.27 -14.33
CA MET A 464 -6.18 2.60 -15.29
C MET A 464 -6.55 2.32 -16.75
N THR A 465 -7.85 2.13 -17.03
CA THR A 465 -8.40 2.05 -18.38
C THR A 465 -9.59 2.98 -18.53
N GLU A 466 -9.90 3.33 -19.78
CA GLU A 466 -11.08 4.12 -20.15
C GLU A 466 -12.05 3.27 -20.93
N GLU A 467 -13.34 3.43 -20.63
CA GLU A 467 -14.40 2.83 -21.40
C GLU A 467 -14.69 3.67 -22.64
N ARG A 468 -14.67 3.02 -23.81
CA ARG A 468 -14.94 3.66 -25.09
C ARG A 468 -16.12 2.98 -25.77
N LEU A 469 -17.18 3.74 -26.03
CA LEU A 469 -18.31 3.29 -26.81
C LEU A 469 -17.93 3.19 -28.29
N ILE A 470 -18.27 2.06 -28.91
CA ILE A 470 -18.25 1.86 -30.36
C ILE A 470 -19.70 1.71 -30.81
N LEU A 471 -20.16 2.62 -31.65
CA LEU A 471 -21.48 2.57 -32.26
C LEU A 471 -21.32 2.29 -33.78
N MET A 472 -21.91 1.19 -34.22
CA MET A 472 -21.90 0.80 -35.63
C MET A 472 -23.27 1.05 -36.24
N GLU A 473 -23.27 1.80 -37.33
CA GLU A 473 -24.42 2.01 -38.18
C GLU A 473 -24.22 1.24 -39.50
N PRO A 474 -25.16 0.37 -39.91
CA PRO A 474 -25.03 -0.33 -41.18
C PRO A 474 -24.91 0.63 -42.37
N ALA A 475 -23.94 0.39 -43.25
CA ALA A 475 -23.79 1.17 -44.48
C ALA A 475 -25.01 0.93 -45.35
N GLY A 476 -25.86 1.96 -45.60
CA GLY A 476 -27.05 1.88 -46.44
C GLY A 476 -28.41 1.69 -45.71
N GLY A 477 -28.42 1.81 -44.40
CA GLY A 477 -29.68 1.72 -43.61
C GLY A 477 -30.41 3.03 -43.46
N SER A 478 -31.04 3.51 -44.54
CA SER A 478 -32.11 4.51 -44.44
C SER A 478 -33.18 4.16 -45.43
N LYS A 479 -34.18 3.41 -45.00
CA LYS A 479 -35.56 3.57 -45.48
C LYS A 479 -36.53 3.11 -44.42
#